data_c55484be4a9007a40504c48ff3eaf84a
#
_entry.id   c55484be4a9007a40504c48ff3eaf84a
#
_cell.length_a   1.000
_cell.length_b   1.000
_cell.length_c   1.000
_cell.angle_alpha   90.00
_cell.angle_beta   90.00
_cell.angle_gamma   90.00
#
_symmetry.space_group_name_H-M   'P 1'
#
loop_
_entity.id
_entity.type
_entity.pdbx_description
1 polymer ?
#
loop_
_entity_poly.entity_id
_entity_poly.type
_entity_poly.pdbx_seq_one_letter_code
_entity_poly.pdbx_strand_id
1 'polypeptide(L)'
;MDKVEICNMALSRIGASIIERMDEDSENARICSQFYDACRRSELRNYPWTFATRRVKLALINSKPFDYTYAYRYPSDALYIRKLYNAEQGWSLKDVKHQIIGDVDGKIILTNVELAGCEYTADVEEAATFDSEFCSALAWAIAMEIAVPITGNVSMASYCQNSYQHFVSEARVDNTNEENPDRLHVNEFTMARFLGVDDYDYRRDFD
;
A
#
# COMPACT_ATOMS: atom_id res chain seq x y z
N MET A 1 5.23 17.49 -1.51
CA MET A 1 6.53 17.01 -2.03
C MET A 1 6.44 16.80 -3.52
N ASP A 2 7.52 17.05 -4.24
CA ASP A 2 7.61 16.74 -5.66
C ASP A 2 8.57 15.56 -5.93
N LYS A 3 8.71 15.18 -7.22
CA LYS A 3 9.59 14.06 -7.62
C LYS A 3 11.07 14.34 -7.30
N VAL A 4 11.50 15.57 -7.44
CA VAL A 4 12.90 15.99 -7.20
C VAL A 4 13.22 15.91 -5.71
N GLU A 5 12.32 16.39 -4.86
CA GLU A 5 12.47 16.32 -3.40
C GLU A 5 12.59 14.87 -2.90
N ILE A 6 11.76 13.96 -3.42
CA ILE A 6 11.82 12.53 -3.07
C ILE A 6 13.15 11.91 -3.52
N CYS A 7 13.61 12.21 -4.74
CA CYS A 7 14.91 11.75 -5.24
C CYS A 7 16.05 12.32 -4.39
N ASN A 8 15.98 13.59 -4.00
CA ASN A 8 16.99 14.23 -3.15
C ASN A 8 17.05 13.64 -1.75
N MET A 9 15.92 13.22 -1.20
CA MET A 9 15.90 12.43 0.03
C MET A 9 16.67 11.10 -0.15
N ALA A 10 16.45 10.40 -1.27
CA ALA A 10 17.15 9.15 -1.56
C ALA A 10 18.66 9.36 -1.74
N LEU A 11 19.07 10.38 -2.51
CA LEU A 11 20.47 10.74 -2.72
C LEU A 11 21.18 11.11 -1.41
N SER A 12 20.51 11.91 -0.56
CA SER A 12 21.06 12.31 0.75
C SER A 12 21.31 11.10 1.66
N ARG A 13 20.46 10.06 1.60
CA ARG A 13 20.63 8.84 2.41
C ARG A 13 21.86 8.02 2.05
N ILE A 14 22.33 8.13 0.80
CA ILE A 14 23.54 7.47 0.34
C ILE A 14 24.76 8.39 0.29
N GLY A 15 24.60 9.66 0.73
CA GLY A 15 25.69 10.64 0.75
C GLY A 15 26.06 11.17 -0.63
N ALA A 16 25.17 11.09 -1.61
CA ALA A 16 25.37 11.62 -2.96
C ALA A 16 24.91 13.09 -3.08
N SER A 17 25.40 13.79 -4.11
CA SER A 17 24.98 15.15 -4.42
C SER A 17 23.52 15.18 -4.86
N ILE A 18 22.79 16.20 -4.41
CA ILE A 18 21.40 16.43 -4.79
C ILE A 18 21.31 16.95 -6.23
N ILE A 19 20.11 16.82 -6.82
CA ILE A 19 19.76 17.30 -8.15
C ILE A 19 18.81 18.51 -8.06
N GLU A 20 18.87 19.40 -9.03
CA GLU A 20 17.94 20.55 -9.11
C GLU A 20 16.69 20.19 -9.91
N ARG A 21 16.83 19.34 -10.94
CA ARG A 21 15.75 18.91 -11.82
C ARG A 21 15.95 17.47 -12.28
N MET A 22 14.84 16.76 -12.55
CA MET A 22 14.87 15.37 -13.05
C MET A 22 15.48 15.25 -14.46
N ASP A 23 15.45 16.33 -15.26
CA ASP A 23 15.92 16.38 -16.64
C ASP A 23 17.28 17.09 -16.80
N GLU A 24 17.99 17.40 -15.71
CA GLU A 24 19.32 17.97 -15.76
C GLU A 24 20.36 16.96 -16.30
N ASP A 25 21.44 17.47 -16.89
CA ASP A 25 22.52 16.63 -17.42
C ASP A 25 23.50 16.23 -16.30
N SER A 26 23.02 15.45 -15.34
CA SER A 26 23.84 14.84 -14.30
C SER A 26 23.62 13.33 -14.25
N GLU A 27 24.62 12.59 -13.81
CA GLU A 27 24.52 11.15 -13.62
C GLU A 27 23.45 10.79 -12.59
N ASN A 28 23.39 11.54 -11.49
CA ASN A 28 22.41 11.33 -10.42
C ASN A 28 20.97 11.51 -10.92
N ALA A 29 20.68 12.57 -11.73
CA ALA A 29 19.35 12.79 -12.28
C ALA A 29 18.94 11.66 -13.23
N ARG A 30 19.86 11.20 -14.08
CA ARG A 30 19.60 10.11 -15.02
C ARG A 30 19.29 8.80 -14.30
N ILE A 31 20.06 8.46 -13.25
CA ILE A 31 19.84 7.26 -12.45
C ILE A 31 18.52 7.37 -11.67
N CYS A 32 18.25 8.51 -11.01
CA CYS A 32 16.99 8.73 -10.33
C CYS A 32 15.78 8.60 -11.26
N SER A 33 15.84 9.20 -12.45
CA SER A 33 14.78 9.11 -13.46
C SER A 33 14.52 7.67 -13.92
N GLN A 34 15.58 6.87 -14.02
CA GLN A 34 15.46 5.46 -14.40
C GLN A 34 14.70 4.63 -13.38
N PHE A 35 14.92 4.86 -12.08
CA PHE A 35 14.35 4.01 -11.02
C PHE A 35 13.07 4.56 -10.40
N TYR A 36 12.80 5.87 -10.50
CA TYR A 36 11.70 6.52 -9.80
C TYR A 36 10.35 5.82 -10.04
N ASP A 37 9.92 5.67 -11.30
CA ASP A 37 8.58 5.12 -11.60
C ASP A 37 8.47 3.64 -11.25
N ALA A 38 9.54 2.87 -11.41
CA ALA A 38 9.57 1.46 -11.04
C ALA A 38 9.41 1.29 -9.52
N CYS A 39 10.16 2.07 -8.73
CA CYS A 39 10.05 2.07 -7.26
C CYS A 39 8.67 2.55 -6.81
N ARG A 40 8.15 3.65 -7.37
CA ARG A 40 6.83 4.19 -7.06
C ARG A 40 5.72 3.15 -7.24
N ARG A 41 5.68 2.50 -8.41
CA ARG A 41 4.70 1.45 -8.70
C ARG A 41 4.85 0.23 -7.80
N SER A 42 6.07 -0.13 -7.46
CA SER A 42 6.35 -1.22 -6.53
C SER A 42 5.82 -0.89 -5.13
N GLU A 43 6.11 0.32 -4.62
CA GLU A 43 5.65 0.77 -3.31
C GLU A 43 4.12 0.88 -3.23
N LEU A 44 3.47 1.40 -4.26
CA LEU A 44 2.01 1.44 -4.34
C LEU A 44 1.40 0.03 -4.30
N ARG A 45 2.03 -0.97 -4.92
CA ARG A 45 1.55 -2.37 -4.90
C ARG A 45 1.76 -3.06 -3.56
N ASN A 46 2.85 -2.74 -2.86
CA ASN A 46 3.26 -3.42 -1.62
C ASN A 46 2.32 -3.16 -0.45
N TYR A 47 1.67 -1.98 -0.42
CA TYR A 47 0.78 -1.60 0.66
C TYR A 47 -0.49 -0.87 0.14
N PRO A 48 -1.66 -1.02 0.80
CA PRO A 48 -2.90 -0.32 0.42
C PRO A 48 -2.90 1.12 0.96
N TRP A 49 -2.10 1.99 0.38
CA TRP A 49 -2.05 3.40 0.74
C TRP A 49 -3.41 4.06 0.55
N THR A 50 -3.88 4.79 1.56
CA THR A 50 -5.22 5.41 1.57
C THR A 50 -5.42 6.34 0.38
N PHE A 51 -4.44 7.21 0.06
CA PHE A 51 -4.50 8.13 -1.08
C PHE A 51 -4.59 7.43 -2.44
N ALA A 52 -4.09 6.20 -2.55
CA ALA A 52 -4.09 5.40 -3.78
C ALA A 52 -5.20 4.34 -3.82
N THR A 53 -5.98 4.18 -2.75
CA THR A 53 -7.07 3.21 -2.66
C THR A 53 -8.32 3.75 -3.32
N ARG A 54 -8.87 3.00 -4.27
CA ARG A 54 -10.10 3.34 -5.00
C ARG A 54 -11.08 2.20 -5.02
N ARG A 55 -12.38 2.55 -5.09
CA ARG A 55 -13.49 1.60 -5.20
C ARG A 55 -14.31 1.91 -6.43
N VAL A 56 -14.63 0.88 -7.23
CA VAL A 56 -15.40 1.03 -8.45
C VAL A 56 -16.30 -0.17 -8.69
N LYS A 57 -17.47 0.06 -9.32
CA LYS A 57 -18.27 -1.00 -9.93
C LYS A 57 -17.59 -1.41 -11.23
N LEU A 58 -17.44 -2.72 -11.43
CA LEU A 58 -16.76 -3.26 -12.59
C LEU A 58 -17.70 -3.31 -13.81
N ALA A 59 -17.15 -3.02 -14.98
CA ALA A 59 -17.88 -3.15 -16.24
C ALA A 59 -17.92 -4.61 -16.70
N LEU A 60 -19.13 -5.16 -16.84
CA LEU A 60 -19.35 -6.52 -17.35
C LEU A 60 -18.90 -6.63 -18.81
N ILE A 61 -18.24 -7.73 -19.15
CA ILE A 61 -17.84 -8.08 -20.51
C ILE A 61 -18.75 -9.20 -20.98
N ASN A 62 -19.20 -9.14 -22.23
CA ASN A 62 -19.97 -10.21 -22.83
C ASN A 62 -19.06 -11.37 -23.29
N SER A 63 -18.41 -12.00 -22.32
CA SER A 63 -17.57 -13.18 -22.50
C SER A 63 -18.03 -14.25 -21.52
N LYS A 64 -18.06 -15.51 -21.95
CA LYS A 64 -18.40 -16.64 -21.08
C LYS A 64 -17.12 -17.40 -20.75
N PRO A 65 -16.50 -17.16 -19.60
CA PRO A 65 -15.33 -17.91 -19.15
C PRO A 65 -15.74 -19.36 -18.79
N PHE A 66 -14.80 -20.30 -18.92
CA PHE A 66 -15.06 -21.73 -18.67
C PHE A 66 -15.40 -22.04 -17.21
N ASP A 67 -14.68 -21.40 -16.26
CA ASP A 67 -14.72 -21.74 -14.84
C ASP A 67 -15.51 -20.73 -13.98
N TYR A 68 -15.97 -19.62 -14.58
CA TYR A 68 -16.66 -18.54 -13.89
C TYR A 68 -17.90 -18.08 -14.68
N THR A 69 -18.85 -17.51 -13.96
CA THR A 69 -20.10 -17.05 -14.56
C THR A 69 -19.97 -15.71 -15.25
N TYR A 70 -19.14 -14.82 -14.71
CA TYR A 70 -19.00 -13.44 -15.15
C TYR A 70 -17.54 -13.07 -15.41
N ALA A 71 -17.34 -12.22 -16.41
CA ALA A 71 -16.08 -11.58 -16.74
C ALA A 71 -16.24 -10.05 -16.69
N TYR A 72 -15.30 -9.38 -16.06
CA TYR A 72 -15.31 -7.93 -15.90
C TYR A 72 -14.03 -7.31 -16.41
N ARG A 73 -14.14 -6.05 -16.88
CA ARG A 73 -12.97 -5.28 -17.30
C ARG A 73 -12.13 -4.90 -16.07
N TYR A 74 -10.83 -5.13 -16.16
CA TYR A 74 -9.85 -4.64 -15.17
C TYR A 74 -9.75 -3.11 -15.25
N PRO A 75 -9.81 -2.35 -14.15
CA PRO A 75 -9.68 -0.90 -14.20
C PRO A 75 -8.34 -0.47 -14.81
N SER A 76 -8.37 0.49 -15.74
CA SER A 76 -7.19 0.87 -16.54
C SER A 76 -6.04 1.46 -15.72
N ASP A 77 -6.37 2.12 -14.62
CA ASP A 77 -5.43 2.74 -13.69
C ASP A 77 -5.08 1.84 -12.49
N ALA A 78 -5.56 0.59 -12.46
CA ALA A 78 -5.30 -0.30 -11.34
C ALA A 78 -3.92 -0.97 -11.44
N LEU A 79 -3.12 -0.82 -10.39
CA LEU A 79 -1.89 -1.59 -10.20
C LEU A 79 -2.14 -2.94 -9.55
N TYR A 80 -3.10 -3.00 -8.60
CA TYR A 80 -3.37 -4.21 -7.85
C TYR A 80 -4.82 -4.22 -7.32
N ILE A 81 -5.55 -5.33 -7.54
CA ILE A 81 -6.87 -5.54 -6.96
C ILE A 81 -6.69 -6.05 -5.53
N ARG A 82 -7.23 -5.30 -4.56
CA ARG A 82 -7.16 -5.64 -3.13
C ARG A 82 -8.28 -6.57 -2.72
N LYS A 83 -9.51 -6.24 -3.11
CA LYS A 83 -10.71 -7.02 -2.77
C LYS A 83 -11.75 -6.94 -3.86
N LEU A 84 -12.55 -8.01 -4.01
CA LEU A 84 -13.78 -8.02 -4.77
C LEU A 84 -14.99 -8.10 -3.83
N TYR A 85 -16.08 -7.46 -4.20
CA TYR A 85 -17.35 -7.47 -3.45
C TYR A 85 -18.55 -7.39 -4.39
N ASN A 86 -19.75 -7.72 -3.87
CA ASN A 86 -20.99 -7.46 -4.59
C ASN A 86 -21.39 -5.99 -4.39
N ALA A 87 -21.53 -5.22 -5.49
CA ALA A 87 -21.76 -3.78 -5.44
C ALA A 87 -23.17 -3.39 -4.93
N GLU A 88 -24.15 -4.31 -4.93
CA GLU A 88 -25.50 -4.08 -4.39
C GLU A 88 -25.60 -4.45 -2.91
N GLN A 89 -24.93 -5.51 -2.49
CA GLN A 89 -24.94 -5.95 -1.09
C GLN A 89 -24.01 -5.11 -0.20
N GLY A 90 -23.32 -4.16 -0.81
CA GLY A 90 -22.38 -3.31 -0.12
C GLY A 90 -21.05 -4.01 0.21
N TRP A 91 -20.26 -3.31 1.01
CA TRP A 91 -18.95 -3.75 1.44
C TRP A 91 -19.05 -5.00 2.31
N SER A 92 -18.61 -6.15 1.80
CA SER A 92 -18.48 -7.38 2.58
C SER A 92 -17.02 -7.58 2.99
N LEU A 93 -16.81 -7.97 4.24
CA LEU A 93 -15.49 -8.33 4.78
C LEU A 93 -14.92 -9.61 4.16
N LYS A 94 -15.73 -10.42 3.48
CA LYS A 94 -15.29 -11.64 2.82
C LYS A 94 -14.78 -11.35 1.42
N ASP A 95 -13.53 -11.72 1.18
CA ASP A 95 -12.96 -11.72 -0.16
C ASP A 95 -13.70 -12.74 -1.05
N VAL A 96 -14.06 -12.29 -2.24
CA VAL A 96 -14.77 -13.11 -3.21
C VAL A 96 -13.76 -13.81 -4.11
N LYS A 97 -13.94 -15.13 -4.30
CA LYS A 97 -13.09 -15.90 -5.20
C LYS A 97 -13.11 -15.30 -6.60
N HIS A 98 -11.94 -14.96 -7.10
CA HIS A 98 -11.76 -14.39 -8.42
C HIS A 98 -10.44 -14.83 -9.04
N GLN A 99 -10.31 -14.64 -10.34
CA GLN A 99 -9.10 -14.87 -11.10
C GLN A 99 -8.86 -13.70 -12.04
N ILE A 100 -7.61 -13.28 -12.17
CA ILE A 100 -7.21 -12.23 -13.11
C ILE A 100 -6.44 -12.92 -14.24
N ILE A 101 -6.89 -12.73 -15.47
CA ILE A 101 -6.23 -13.26 -16.68
C ILE A 101 -5.98 -12.16 -17.69
N GLY A 102 -5.06 -12.42 -18.63
CA GLY A 102 -4.87 -11.58 -19.82
C GLY A 102 -5.91 -11.88 -20.88
N ASP A 103 -6.43 -10.86 -21.54
CA ASP A 103 -7.28 -10.93 -22.70
C ASP A 103 -6.67 -10.08 -23.83
N VAL A 104 -7.25 -10.14 -25.04
CA VAL A 104 -6.76 -9.37 -26.20
C VAL A 104 -6.75 -7.86 -25.93
N ASP A 105 -7.75 -7.38 -25.21
CA ASP A 105 -7.91 -5.97 -24.84
C ASP A 105 -7.34 -5.61 -23.46
N GLY A 106 -6.49 -6.44 -22.86
CA GLY A 106 -5.85 -6.23 -21.59
C GLY A 106 -6.27 -7.25 -20.52
N LYS A 107 -6.21 -6.87 -19.24
CA LYS A 107 -6.59 -7.76 -18.14
C LYS A 107 -8.10 -7.81 -17.93
N ILE A 108 -8.60 -8.98 -17.55
CA ILE A 108 -9.98 -9.18 -17.12
C ILE A 108 -10.04 -9.88 -15.77
N ILE A 109 -11.15 -9.67 -15.06
CA ILE A 109 -11.43 -10.26 -13.75
C ILE A 109 -12.57 -11.25 -13.94
N LEU A 110 -12.33 -12.50 -13.58
CA LEU A 110 -13.32 -13.59 -13.62
C LEU A 110 -13.84 -13.87 -12.21
N THR A 111 -15.16 -13.96 -12.06
CA THR A 111 -15.81 -14.24 -10.77
C THR A 111 -17.21 -14.81 -10.95
N ASN A 112 -17.79 -15.35 -9.89
CA ASN A 112 -19.18 -15.80 -9.86
C ASN A 112 -20.14 -14.76 -9.24
N VAL A 113 -19.65 -13.56 -8.96
CA VAL A 113 -20.46 -12.48 -8.40
C VAL A 113 -21.06 -11.65 -9.51
N GLU A 114 -22.37 -11.55 -9.51
CA GLU A 114 -23.13 -10.60 -10.32
C GLU A 114 -22.94 -9.19 -9.74
N LEU A 115 -22.86 -8.19 -10.62
CA LEU A 115 -22.65 -6.78 -10.23
C LEU A 115 -21.41 -6.59 -9.32
N ALA A 116 -20.28 -7.15 -9.76
CA ALA A 116 -19.05 -7.06 -9.00
C ALA A 116 -18.52 -5.63 -8.94
N GLY A 117 -18.04 -5.26 -7.75
CA GLY A 117 -17.19 -4.10 -7.51
C GLY A 117 -15.82 -4.54 -7.00
N CYS A 118 -14.86 -3.68 -7.10
CA CYS A 118 -13.55 -3.93 -6.53
C CYS A 118 -12.99 -2.73 -5.76
N GLU A 119 -12.15 -3.04 -4.78
CA GLU A 119 -11.20 -2.11 -4.19
C GLU A 119 -9.83 -2.41 -4.76
N TYR A 120 -9.13 -1.39 -5.20
CA TYR A 120 -7.85 -1.53 -5.85
C TYR A 120 -6.91 -0.38 -5.51
N THR A 121 -5.62 -0.62 -5.68
CA THR A 121 -4.58 0.41 -5.65
C THR A 121 -4.43 1.00 -7.05
N ALA A 122 -4.66 2.30 -7.16
CA ALA A 122 -4.49 3.05 -8.41
C ALA A 122 -3.02 3.41 -8.66
N ASP A 123 -2.66 3.58 -9.92
CA ASP A 123 -1.37 4.13 -10.35
C ASP A 123 -1.40 5.66 -10.21
N VAL A 124 -1.07 6.16 -9.03
CA VAL A 124 -1.04 7.60 -8.75
C VAL A 124 0.34 8.15 -9.11
N GLU A 125 0.38 9.07 -10.07
CA GLU A 125 1.63 9.68 -10.58
C GLU A 125 1.93 11.04 -9.96
N GLU A 126 0.90 11.72 -9.45
CA GLU A 126 1.00 13.09 -8.91
C GLU A 126 1.62 13.06 -7.50
N ALA A 127 2.90 13.40 -7.42
CA ALA A 127 3.68 13.36 -6.17
C ALA A 127 3.13 14.30 -5.08
N ALA A 128 2.41 15.36 -5.46
CA ALA A 128 1.79 16.29 -4.50
C ALA A 128 0.67 15.64 -3.66
N THR A 129 0.12 14.52 -4.13
CA THR A 129 -0.94 13.77 -3.42
C THR A 129 -0.41 12.70 -2.47
N PHE A 130 0.90 12.46 -2.46
CA PHE A 130 1.51 11.41 -1.66
C PHE A 130 1.55 11.78 -0.19
N ASP A 131 1.25 10.83 0.67
CA ASP A 131 1.45 10.96 2.11
C ASP A 131 2.94 11.01 2.45
N SER A 132 3.28 11.67 3.55
CA SER A 132 4.67 11.81 4.02
C SER A 132 5.38 10.47 4.23
N GLU A 133 4.64 9.48 4.73
CA GLU A 133 5.14 8.12 4.96
C GLU A 133 5.42 7.40 3.66
N PHE A 134 4.52 7.52 2.67
CA PHE A 134 4.77 6.99 1.33
C PHE A 134 6.00 7.63 0.70
N CYS A 135 6.14 8.97 0.78
CA CYS A 135 7.32 9.67 0.27
C CYS A 135 8.62 9.15 0.90
N SER A 136 8.59 8.91 2.21
CA SER A 136 9.75 8.37 2.92
C SER A 136 10.03 6.91 2.54
N ALA A 137 9.00 6.05 2.43
CA ALA A 137 9.16 4.67 1.95
C ALA A 137 9.75 4.64 0.55
N LEU A 138 9.18 5.46 -0.37
CA LEU A 138 9.64 5.57 -1.75
C LEU A 138 11.10 6.05 -1.83
N ALA A 139 11.48 7.05 -1.03
CA ALA A 139 12.86 7.53 -1.00
C ALA A 139 13.84 6.46 -0.46
N TRP A 140 13.42 5.57 0.45
CA TRP A 140 14.24 4.42 0.85
C TRP A 140 14.34 3.36 -0.25
N ALA A 141 13.22 3.07 -0.93
CA ALA A 141 13.19 2.13 -2.06
C ALA A 141 14.10 2.61 -3.22
N ILE A 142 14.05 3.90 -3.54
CA ILE A 142 14.94 4.50 -4.55
C ILE A 142 16.40 4.43 -4.06
N ALA A 143 16.69 4.81 -2.81
CA ALA A 143 18.04 4.78 -2.25
C ALA A 143 18.68 3.38 -2.35
N MET A 144 17.90 2.33 -2.10
CA MET A 144 18.34 0.94 -2.23
C MET A 144 18.79 0.61 -3.66
N GLU A 145 18.00 1.02 -4.67
CA GLU A 145 18.31 0.75 -6.08
C GLU A 145 19.51 1.57 -6.61
N ILE A 146 19.61 2.84 -6.19
CA ILE A 146 20.64 3.74 -6.69
C ILE A 146 21.96 3.66 -5.90
N ALA A 147 21.98 3.02 -4.73
CA ALA A 147 23.17 2.98 -3.86
C ALA A 147 24.41 2.41 -4.57
N VAL A 148 24.29 1.25 -5.21
CA VAL A 148 25.41 0.64 -5.90
C VAL A 148 25.78 1.38 -7.18
N PRO A 149 24.86 1.75 -8.06
CA PRO A 149 25.18 2.51 -9.27
C PRO A 149 25.94 3.83 -8.99
N ILE A 150 25.56 4.55 -7.94
CA ILE A 150 26.13 5.87 -7.64
C ILE A 150 27.41 5.76 -6.78
N THR A 151 27.39 4.90 -5.75
CA THR A 151 28.49 4.86 -4.77
C THR A 151 29.51 3.75 -5.03
N GLY A 152 29.17 2.75 -5.86
CA GLY A 152 29.98 1.54 -6.01
C GLY A 152 30.04 0.66 -4.76
N ASN A 153 29.26 0.97 -3.71
CA ASN A 153 29.35 0.35 -2.39
C ASN A 153 28.17 -0.57 -2.08
N VAL A 154 28.40 -1.87 -2.11
CA VAL A 154 27.37 -2.90 -1.82
C VAL A 154 26.89 -2.83 -0.35
N SER A 155 27.75 -2.45 0.58
CA SER A 155 27.35 -2.31 1.99
C SER A 155 26.34 -1.18 2.18
N MET A 156 26.42 -0.12 1.37
CA MET A 156 25.44 0.96 1.36
C MET A 156 24.05 0.47 0.92
N ALA A 157 23.98 -0.38 -0.11
CA ALA A 157 22.72 -0.99 -0.52
C ALA A 157 22.10 -1.85 0.60
N SER A 158 22.91 -2.65 1.29
CA SER A 158 22.46 -3.44 2.45
C SER A 158 21.96 -2.56 3.59
N TYR A 159 22.65 -1.45 3.86
CA TYR A 159 22.20 -0.45 4.84
C TYR A 159 20.84 0.14 4.46
N CYS A 160 20.68 0.58 3.21
CA CYS A 160 19.40 1.12 2.71
C CYS A 160 18.28 0.08 2.78
N GLN A 161 18.56 -1.18 2.46
CA GLN A 161 17.59 -2.26 2.55
C GLN A 161 17.12 -2.50 3.99
N ASN A 162 18.03 -2.56 4.94
CA ASN A 162 17.68 -2.73 6.35
C ASN A 162 16.87 -1.54 6.89
N SER A 163 17.27 -0.31 6.53
CA SER A 163 16.56 0.91 6.91
C SER A 163 15.16 0.99 6.30
N TYR A 164 15.01 0.58 5.04
CA TYR A 164 13.72 0.45 4.36
C TYR A 164 12.79 -0.53 5.10
N GLN A 165 13.29 -1.74 5.40
CA GLN A 165 12.49 -2.76 6.10
C GLN A 165 12.04 -2.29 7.48
N HIS A 166 12.92 -1.63 8.23
CA HIS A 166 12.58 -1.05 9.53
C HIS A 166 11.51 0.02 9.39
N PHE A 167 11.70 0.99 8.49
CA PHE A 167 10.74 2.07 8.25
C PHE A 167 9.36 1.55 7.84
N VAL A 168 9.29 0.64 6.86
CA VAL A 168 8.03 0.10 6.36
C VAL A 168 7.31 -0.72 7.43
N SER A 169 8.04 -1.41 8.32
CA SER A 169 7.42 -2.14 9.42
C SER A 169 6.75 -1.21 10.45
N GLU A 170 7.33 -0.05 10.74
CA GLU A 170 6.76 0.96 11.62
C GLU A 170 5.55 1.67 10.96
N ALA A 171 5.70 2.15 9.73
CA ALA A 171 4.63 2.82 8.99
C ALA A 171 3.38 1.94 8.80
N ARG A 172 3.53 0.62 8.66
CA ARG A 172 2.40 -0.32 8.57
C ARG A 172 1.62 -0.43 9.88
N VAL A 173 2.28 -0.31 11.01
CA VAL A 173 1.61 -0.34 12.34
C VAL A 173 0.75 0.92 12.51
N ASP A 174 1.26 2.08 12.14
CA ASP A 174 0.57 3.35 12.30
C ASP A 174 -0.68 3.45 11.40
N ASN A 175 -0.57 3.06 10.14
CA ASN A 175 -1.69 3.03 9.20
C ASN A 175 -2.80 2.04 9.61
N THR A 176 -2.44 0.90 10.20
CA THR A 176 -3.43 -0.07 10.71
C THR A 176 -4.22 0.52 11.88
N ASN A 177 -3.63 1.40 12.65
CA ASN A 177 -4.29 2.08 13.76
C ASN A 177 -5.25 3.18 13.26
N GLU A 178 -4.95 3.87 12.16
CA GLU A 178 -5.84 4.87 11.54
C GLU A 178 -7.06 4.23 10.85
N GLU A 179 -6.91 3.05 10.23
CA GLU A 179 -8.02 2.32 9.59
C GLU A 179 -9.01 1.70 10.58
N ASN A 180 -8.62 1.46 11.84
CA ASN A 180 -9.44 0.87 12.89
C ASN A 180 -9.35 1.66 14.20
N PRO A 181 -9.98 2.85 14.29
CA PRO A 181 -10.02 3.62 15.54
C PRO A 181 -10.76 2.89 16.68
N ASP A 182 -11.58 1.87 16.38
CA ASP A 182 -12.30 1.04 17.35
C ASP A 182 -11.50 -0.11 17.94
N ARG A 183 -10.29 -0.38 17.49
CA ARG A 183 -9.35 -1.19 18.25
C ARG A 183 -8.79 -0.31 19.39
N LEU A 184 -9.63 -0.06 20.38
CA LEU A 184 -9.14 0.29 21.70
C LEU A 184 -7.98 -0.66 22.01
N HIS A 185 -6.77 -0.13 22.17
CA HIS A 185 -5.73 -0.82 22.94
C HIS A 185 -6.35 -1.07 24.30
N VAL A 186 -6.96 -2.23 24.44
CA VAL A 186 -7.32 -2.76 25.77
C VAL A 186 -5.97 -3.13 26.38
N ASN A 187 -5.33 -2.13 26.95
CA ASN A 187 -4.14 -2.30 27.75
C ASN A 187 -4.50 -3.35 28.82
N GLU A 188 -3.65 -4.35 29.04
CA GLU A 188 -3.86 -5.38 30.08
C GLU A 188 -4.20 -4.74 31.43
N PHE A 189 -3.74 -3.51 31.69
CA PHE A 189 -4.07 -2.69 32.84
C PHE A 189 -5.53 -2.22 32.90
N THR A 190 -6.20 -2.03 31.74
CA THR A 190 -7.64 -1.68 31.72
C THR A 190 -8.50 -2.93 31.93
N MET A 191 -8.11 -4.08 31.44
CA MET A 191 -8.80 -5.36 31.73
C MET A 191 -8.70 -5.74 33.21
N ALA A 192 -7.55 -5.53 33.84
CA ALA A 192 -7.38 -5.77 35.27
C ALA A 192 -8.31 -4.88 36.15
N ARG A 193 -8.68 -3.69 35.69
CA ARG A 193 -9.63 -2.80 36.38
C ARG A 193 -11.10 -3.24 36.21
N PHE A 194 -11.44 -3.83 35.06
CA PHE A 194 -12.82 -4.33 34.82
C PHE A 194 -13.06 -5.70 35.45
N LEU A 195 -12.02 -6.52 35.63
CA LEU A 195 -12.12 -7.82 36.30
C LEU A 195 -12.01 -7.75 37.82
N GLY A 196 -11.73 -6.55 38.38
CA GLY A 196 -11.56 -6.34 39.83
C GLY A 196 -12.75 -5.72 40.56
N VAL A 197 -13.90 -5.54 39.92
CA VAL A 197 -15.04 -4.81 40.54
C VAL A 197 -16.21 -5.71 40.94
N ASP A 198 -16.24 -6.98 40.58
CA ASP A 198 -17.41 -7.85 40.84
C ASP A 198 -17.20 -8.98 41.87
N ASP A 199 -16.34 -8.77 42.88
CA ASP A 199 -16.22 -9.78 43.96
C ASP A 199 -16.24 -9.21 45.40
N TYR A 200 -17.01 -8.12 45.64
CA TYR A 200 -17.28 -7.65 46.97
C TYR A 200 -18.72 -7.15 47.09
N ASP A 201 -19.71 -8.07 47.09
CA ASP A 201 -20.95 -7.90 47.83
C ASP A 201 -21.85 -9.14 47.75
N TYR A 202 -21.61 -10.13 48.63
CA TYR A 202 -22.63 -11.09 49.07
C TYR A 202 -22.08 -11.91 50.23
N ARG A 203 -21.95 -11.31 51.39
CA ARG A 203 -22.03 -12.03 52.69
C ARG A 203 -22.09 -11.04 53.85
N ARG A 204 -23.25 -10.50 54.07
CA ARG A 204 -23.71 -10.05 55.40
C ARG A 204 -25.23 -9.96 55.33
N ASP A 205 -25.84 -11.01 55.76
CA ASP A 205 -27.06 -10.99 56.56
C ASP A 205 -27.42 -12.43 56.81
N PHE A 206 -27.23 -12.80 58.09
CA PHE A 206 -28.00 -13.77 58.86
C PHE A 206 -27.12 -14.17 60.05
N ASP A 207 -27.30 -13.38 61.14
CA ASP A 207 -27.71 -13.75 62.47
C ASP A 207 -27.95 -12.45 63.28
#